data_c65f2d6dde32b14d16bd00e1ae8a5107
#
_entry.id   c65f2d6dde32b14d16bd00e1ae8a5107
#
_cell.length_a   1.000
_cell.length_b   1.000
_cell.length_c   1.000
_cell.angle_alpha   90.00
_cell.angle_beta   90.00
_cell.angle_gamma   90.00
#
_symmetry.space_group_name_H-M   'P 1'
#
loop_
_entity.id
_entity.type
_entity.pdbx_description
1 polymer ?
#
loop_
_entity_poly.entity_id
_entity_poly.type
_entity_poly.pdbx_seq_one_letter_code
_entity_poly.pdbx_strand_id
1 'polypeptide(L)'
;KLSTFCMKNPLTRLATIILFTSLSIGLTSYLLPSAEYLPQGNRNLILNILIPPPGYSVEKLKSMGKNIYKATEPYFKEDGKDGFPMIKHMFFVGADRITLFGGISTHETRASELIPLFRRVMSSIPGVFGVSIQAGIFESGIGKGRTVDVNISGNGMDDIIQAAYALFGTITKKMENTQVRPVPSLEASYPEVKIVPNREKLAANGLTARELGIYVDILMDGRKIEEYRPEGIKQLDLVLKGRPSFGSSPEDILNSTIVNRFGDLIRVRDVAGIEYGQGMPQINHLERDRNITLQVTPPADLALQTAMELIENDILPALEKTGKLKNVNVSVGGNADKLVETRQALQWNLLLALVITYLLMAALFENFLYPFIILFTIPLAAAGGLVGLFAVNKFIAPQGFDVLSMLGFIILIGTVVNNAILIVHQSLNNVRYNGLIGKHAVADAVKTRIRPIFMSASTSLLAMLPMVLSTGSGSELYRGLGSILLGGLAMSTVFTLFVIPSLLVFVIGFETNKIKNPVQLS
;
A
#
# COMPACT_ATOMS: atom_id res chain seq x y z
N LYS A 1 19.01 14.00 41.84
CA LYS A 1 18.03 14.45 42.84
C LYS A 1 16.61 13.96 42.55
N LEU A 2 16.07 14.11 41.33
CA LEU A 2 14.72 13.64 40.96
C LEU A 2 14.59 12.11 41.07
N SER A 3 15.50 11.34 40.51
CA SER A 3 15.46 9.86 40.59
C SER A 3 15.61 9.35 42.02
N THR A 4 16.42 10.02 42.86
CA THR A 4 16.56 9.70 44.29
C THR A 4 15.28 10.00 45.07
N PHE A 5 14.51 11.01 44.68
CA PHE A 5 13.20 11.32 45.25
C PHE A 5 12.18 10.22 44.92
N CYS A 6 12.14 9.72 43.66
CA CYS A 6 11.26 8.62 43.26
C CYS A 6 11.53 7.32 44.04
N MET A 7 12.77 7.08 44.46
CA MET A 7 13.18 5.89 45.24
C MET A 7 13.01 6.05 46.77
N LYS A 8 12.60 7.22 47.29
CA LYS A 8 12.66 7.53 48.74
C LYS A 8 11.77 6.63 49.58
N ASN A 9 10.53 6.48 49.24
CA ASN A 9 9.53 5.70 49.99
C ASN A 9 8.84 4.67 49.09
N PRO A 10 8.26 3.57 49.62
CA PRO A 10 7.52 2.58 48.81
C PRO A 10 6.34 3.22 48.10
N LEU A 11 5.66 4.19 48.72
CA LEU A 11 4.54 4.92 48.07
C LEU A 11 5.00 5.76 46.87
N THR A 12 6.14 6.47 46.97
CA THR A 12 6.66 7.29 45.86
C THR A 12 7.12 6.40 44.69
N ARG A 13 7.67 5.21 44.95
CA ARG A 13 8.04 4.21 43.93
C ARG A 13 6.81 3.71 43.19
N LEU A 14 5.78 3.26 43.94
CA LEU A 14 4.53 2.76 43.37
C LEU A 14 3.85 3.88 42.56
N ALA A 15 3.77 5.09 43.11
CA ALA A 15 3.21 6.25 42.41
C ALA A 15 3.95 6.55 41.08
N THR A 16 5.29 6.46 41.08
CA THR A 16 6.10 6.67 39.85
C THR A 16 5.78 5.60 38.81
N ILE A 17 5.74 4.33 39.19
CA ILE A 17 5.43 3.22 38.27
C ILE A 17 4.02 3.39 37.70
N ILE A 18 3.03 3.60 38.56
CA ILE A 18 1.64 3.77 38.13
C ILE A 18 1.48 4.99 37.22
N LEU A 19 2.08 6.11 37.57
CA LEU A 19 2.00 7.35 36.78
C LEU A 19 2.53 7.15 35.37
N PHE A 20 3.74 6.62 35.23
CA PHE A 20 4.36 6.43 33.91
C PHE A 20 3.68 5.33 33.11
N THR A 21 3.22 4.27 33.75
CA THR A 21 2.47 3.19 33.07
C THR A 21 1.10 3.68 32.58
N SER A 22 0.36 4.38 33.46
CA SER A 22 -0.95 4.93 33.08
C SER A 22 -0.82 5.99 31.99
N LEU A 23 0.21 6.83 32.06
CA LEU A 23 0.53 7.81 31.03
C LEU A 23 0.83 7.12 29.69
N SER A 24 1.64 6.05 29.69
CA SER A 24 1.95 5.30 28.49
C SER A 24 0.73 4.62 27.88
N ILE A 25 -0.10 3.98 28.70
CA ILE A 25 -1.35 3.35 28.22
C ILE A 25 -2.28 4.42 27.63
N GLY A 26 -2.46 5.54 28.36
CA GLY A 26 -3.29 6.65 27.88
C GLY A 26 -2.79 7.26 26.57
N LEU A 27 -1.48 7.51 26.45
CA LEU A 27 -0.87 8.00 25.21
C LEU A 27 -1.01 7.00 24.06
N THR A 28 -0.77 5.72 24.32
CA THR A 28 -0.93 4.66 23.30
C THR A 28 -2.37 4.58 22.80
N SER A 29 -3.36 4.56 23.70
CA SER A 29 -4.77 4.47 23.33
C SER A 29 -5.27 5.71 22.56
N TYR A 30 -4.76 6.87 22.89
CA TYR A 30 -5.16 8.13 22.25
C TYR A 30 -4.46 8.40 20.93
N LEU A 31 -3.18 8.00 20.81
CA LEU A 31 -2.34 8.33 19.67
C LEU A 31 -2.21 7.21 18.64
N LEU A 32 -2.78 6.02 18.89
CA LEU A 32 -2.70 4.90 17.94
C LEU A 32 -3.51 5.24 16.68
N PRO A 33 -2.85 5.48 15.54
CA PRO A 33 -3.54 5.80 14.31
C PRO A 33 -4.01 4.53 13.59
N SER A 34 -4.98 4.69 12.67
CA SER A 34 -5.38 3.62 11.76
C SER A 34 -4.22 3.22 10.84
N ALA A 35 -4.15 1.94 10.53
CA ALA A 35 -3.02 1.38 9.80
C ALA A 35 -3.14 1.54 8.29
N GLU A 36 -1.98 1.74 7.65
CA GLU A 36 -1.75 1.66 6.21
C GLU A 36 -0.94 0.41 5.88
N TYR A 37 -1.07 -0.12 4.64
CA TYR A 37 -0.28 -1.28 4.24
C TYR A 37 1.17 -0.88 3.96
N LEU A 38 1.39 -0.05 2.96
CA LEU A 38 2.70 0.45 2.59
C LEU A 38 2.67 1.98 2.52
N PRO A 39 3.78 2.66 2.79
CA PRO A 39 3.86 4.09 2.56
C PRO A 39 3.57 4.36 1.09
N GLN A 40 2.76 5.38 0.81
CA GLN A 40 2.40 5.73 -0.56
C GLN A 40 3.64 6.05 -1.39
N GLY A 41 4.65 6.59 -0.75
CA GLY A 41 5.82 7.14 -1.39
C GLY A 41 5.46 8.42 -2.16
N ASN A 42 6.34 9.38 -2.11
CA ASN A 42 6.19 10.64 -2.84
C ASN A 42 6.93 10.57 -4.19
N ARG A 43 6.71 9.49 -4.96
CA ARG A 43 7.33 9.37 -6.28
C ARG A 43 6.88 10.51 -7.17
N ASN A 44 7.82 11.12 -7.86
CA ASN A 44 7.56 12.24 -8.77
C ASN A 44 6.95 11.76 -10.10
N LEU A 45 5.82 11.06 -10.01
CA LEU A 45 5.07 10.55 -11.16
C LEU A 45 3.59 10.43 -10.81
N ILE A 46 2.76 11.12 -11.57
CA ILE A 46 1.31 10.92 -11.55
C ILE A 46 0.91 10.05 -12.72
N LEU A 47 0.25 8.94 -12.44
CA LEU A 47 -0.36 8.05 -13.45
C LEU A 47 -1.85 8.33 -13.54
N ASN A 48 -2.33 8.50 -14.76
CA ASN A 48 -3.73 8.74 -15.08
C ASN A 48 -4.20 7.57 -15.94
N ILE A 49 -5.13 6.79 -15.41
CA ILE A 49 -5.71 5.64 -16.09
C ILE A 49 -7.02 6.12 -16.71
N LEU A 50 -7.12 5.98 -18.01
CA LEU A 50 -8.31 6.34 -18.77
C LEU A 50 -9.09 5.08 -19.12
N ILE A 51 -10.39 5.14 -18.97
CA ILE A 51 -11.34 4.10 -19.41
C ILE A 51 -12.19 4.72 -20.52
N PRO A 52 -11.74 4.64 -21.78
CA PRO A 52 -12.54 5.09 -22.90
C PRO A 52 -13.71 4.13 -23.14
N PRO A 53 -14.79 4.59 -23.79
CA PRO A 53 -15.83 3.70 -24.27
C PRO A 53 -15.24 2.59 -25.14
N PRO A 54 -15.77 1.36 -25.06
CA PRO A 54 -15.30 0.26 -25.89
C PRO A 54 -15.43 0.56 -27.39
N GLY A 55 -14.51 0.04 -28.19
CA GLY A 55 -14.53 0.21 -29.65
C GLY A 55 -13.84 1.48 -30.17
N TYR A 56 -13.09 2.19 -29.34
CA TYR A 56 -12.27 3.31 -29.84
C TYR A 56 -11.15 2.78 -30.73
N SER A 57 -11.05 3.34 -31.95
CA SER A 57 -9.93 3.05 -32.86
C SER A 57 -8.61 3.66 -32.34
N VAL A 58 -7.48 3.14 -32.81
CA VAL A 58 -6.15 3.67 -32.50
C VAL A 58 -6.05 5.16 -32.87
N GLU A 59 -6.65 5.58 -33.98
CA GLU A 59 -6.71 6.97 -34.42
C GLU A 59 -7.46 7.84 -33.41
N LYS A 60 -8.57 7.34 -32.87
CA LYS A 60 -9.34 8.04 -31.82
C LYS A 60 -8.56 8.17 -30.55
N LEU A 61 -7.88 7.09 -30.09
CA LEU A 61 -6.99 7.13 -28.93
C LEU A 61 -5.83 8.10 -29.14
N LYS A 62 -5.21 8.10 -30.33
CA LYS A 62 -4.15 9.06 -30.69
C LYS A 62 -4.65 10.50 -30.67
N SER A 63 -5.86 10.77 -31.19
CA SER A 63 -6.46 12.10 -31.14
C SER A 63 -6.74 12.54 -29.71
N MET A 64 -7.19 11.62 -28.84
CA MET A 64 -7.39 11.88 -27.42
C MET A 64 -6.07 12.24 -26.72
N GLY A 65 -4.98 11.50 -26.98
CA GLY A 65 -3.66 11.82 -26.46
C GLY A 65 -3.17 13.21 -26.89
N LYS A 66 -3.40 13.59 -28.17
CA LYS A 66 -3.08 14.94 -28.65
C LYS A 66 -3.90 16.02 -27.93
N ASN A 67 -5.17 15.79 -27.66
CA ASN A 67 -6.03 16.74 -26.94
C ASN A 67 -5.57 16.91 -25.48
N ILE A 68 -5.20 15.81 -24.80
CA ILE A 68 -4.63 15.85 -23.46
C ILE A 68 -3.33 16.65 -23.44
N TYR A 69 -2.41 16.38 -24.39
CA TYR A 69 -1.16 17.12 -24.51
C TYR A 69 -1.42 18.62 -24.73
N LYS A 70 -2.32 18.99 -25.65
CA LYS A 70 -2.68 20.38 -25.92
C LYS A 70 -3.27 21.10 -24.70
N ALA A 71 -4.10 20.40 -23.91
CA ALA A 71 -4.68 20.94 -22.68
C ALA A 71 -3.62 21.13 -21.57
N THR A 72 -2.57 20.30 -21.55
CA THR A 72 -1.49 20.38 -20.56
C THR A 72 -0.30 21.22 -21.02
N GLU A 73 -0.18 21.54 -22.31
CA GLU A 73 0.94 22.30 -22.89
C GLU A 73 1.29 23.60 -22.13
N PRO A 74 0.33 24.42 -21.66
CA PRO A 74 0.64 25.64 -20.92
C PRO A 74 1.46 25.41 -19.64
N TYR A 75 1.33 24.23 -19.04
CA TYR A 75 1.98 23.87 -17.77
C TYR A 75 3.39 23.29 -17.94
N PHE A 76 3.89 23.17 -19.19
CA PHE A 76 5.30 22.84 -19.47
C PHE A 76 6.20 24.07 -19.52
N LYS A 77 5.62 25.26 -19.60
CA LYS A 77 6.37 26.50 -19.89
C LYS A 77 6.52 27.41 -18.67
N GLU A 78 5.60 27.31 -17.71
CA GLU A 78 5.50 28.25 -16.60
C GLU A 78 5.23 27.51 -15.29
N ASP A 79 6.13 27.70 -14.31
CA ASP A 79 5.95 27.13 -12.96
C ASP A 79 4.96 27.99 -12.16
N GLY A 80 4.11 27.32 -11.38
CA GLY A 80 3.08 28.00 -10.57
C GLY A 80 1.85 28.46 -11.34
N LYS A 81 1.72 28.14 -12.63
CA LYS A 81 0.54 28.50 -13.41
C LYS A 81 -0.72 27.87 -12.79
N ASP A 82 -1.74 28.71 -12.56
CA ASP A 82 -2.98 28.33 -11.86
C ASP A 82 -2.73 27.62 -10.50
N GLY A 83 -1.57 27.83 -9.89
CA GLY A 83 -1.16 27.20 -8.63
C GLY A 83 -0.53 25.82 -8.78
N PHE A 84 -0.40 25.28 -10.01
CA PHE A 84 0.18 23.95 -10.26
C PHE A 84 1.69 24.03 -10.53
N PRO A 85 2.47 22.99 -10.09
CA PRO A 85 3.88 22.91 -10.43
C PRO A 85 4.07 22.61 -11.92
N MET A 86 5.20 23.06 -12.48
CA MET A 86 5.54 22.82 -13.87
C MET A 86 5.71 21.32 -14.16
N ILE A 87 5.18 20.88 -15.31
CA ILE A 87 5.33 19.51 -15.82
C ILE A 87 6.69 19.41 -16.53
N LYS A 88 7.55 18.48 -16.10
CA LYS A 88 8.85 18.22 -16.71
C LYS A 88 8.75 17.30 -17.93
N HIS A 89 8.05 16.18 -17.75
CA HIS A 89 7.85 15.18 -18.79
C HIS A 89 6.43 14.64 -18.72
N MET A 90 5.93 14.24 -19.88
CA MET A 90 4.64 13.57 -20.00
C MET A 90 4.73 12.48 -21.06
N PHE A 91 4.00 11.38 -20.84
CA PHE A 91 3.84 10.31 -21.82
C PHE A 91 2.38 9.91 -21.94
N PHE A 92 2.00 9.35 -23.08
CA PHE A 92 0.67 8.81 -23.33
C PHE A 92 0.79 7.43 -23.97
N VAL A 93 0.00 6.48 -23.49
CA VAL A 93 -0.12 5.13 -24.04
C VAL A 93 -1.60 4.89 -24.35
N GLY A 94 -1.90 4.74 -25.62
CA GLY A 94 -3.22 4.34 -26.10
C GLY A 94 -3.18 2.91 -26.62
N ALA A 95 -3.78 1.99 -25.87
CA ALA A 95 -3.90 0.58 -26.23
C ALA A 95 -5.34 0.12 -25.99
N ASP A 96 -5.73 -0.97 -26.64
CA ASP A 96 -7.09 -1.48 -26.63
C ASP A 96 -7.66 -1.72 -25.22
N ARG A 97 -6.82 -2.26 -24.33
CA ARG A 97 -7.25 -2.61 -22.96
C ARG A 97 -6.88 -1.60 -21.90
N ILE A 98 -5.85 -0.77 -22.14
CA ILE A 98 -5.34 0.18 -21.17
C ILE A 98 -4.92 1.45 -21.90
N THR A 99 -5.62 2.52 -21.61
CA THR A 99 -5.21 3.84 -22.02
C THR A 99 -4.76 4.61 -20.80
N LEU A 100 -3.55 5.16 -20.82
CA LEU A 100 -3.00 5.89 -19.70
C LEU A 100 -2.08 7.01 -20.16
N PHE A 101 -1.93 8.02 -19.33
CA PHE A 101 -0.88 9.01 -19.46
C PHE A 101 -0.22 9.27 -18.10
N GLY A 102 1.03 9.68 -18.13
CA GLY A 102 1.74 10.04 -16.92
C GLY A 102 2.38 11.41 -17.04
N GLY A 103 2.44 12.11 -15.91
CA GLY A 103 3.12 13.40 -15.79
C GLY A 103 4.12 13.40 -14.65
N ILE A 104 5.31 13.95 -14.91
CA ILE A 104 6.40 14.14 -13.95
C ILE A 104 6.54 15.63 -13.69
N SER A 105 6.55 16.06 -12.41
CA SER A 105 6.77 17.44 -12.03
C SER A 105 8.27 17.82 -12.08
N THR A 106 8.57 19.09 -12.26
CA THR A 106 9.91 19.63 -12.03
C THR A 106 10.30 19.63 -10.56
N HIS A 107 9.30 19.72 -9.66
CA HIS A 107 9.47 19.65 -8.21
C HIS A 107 9.23 18.24 -7.70
N GLU A 108 10.26 17.59 -7.15
CA GLU A 108 10.23 16.19 -6.73
C GLU A 108 9.16 15.87 -5.69
N THR A 109 8.81 16.82 -4.82
CA THR A 109 7.88 16.62 -3.70
C THR A 109 6.46 17.12 -3.94
N ARG A 110 6.22 17.86 -5.04
CA ARG A 110 4.93 18.51 -5.32
C ARG A 110 4.13 17.84 -6.43
N ALA A 111 4.50 16.63 -6.84
CA ALA A 111 3.84 15.92 -7.94
C ALA A 111 2.34 15.71 -7.67
N SER A 112 1.93 15.43 -6.42
CA SER A 112 0.52 15.24 -6.03
C SER A 112 -0.37 16.44 -6.34
N GLU A 113 0.18 17.64 -6.38
CA GLU A 113 -0.55 18.85 -6.73
C GLU A 113 -1.00 18.87 -8.20
N LEU A 114 -0.43 18.04 -9.07
CA LEU A 114 -0.87 17.85 -10.45
C LEU A 114 -2.16 17.01 -10.58
N ILE A 115 -2.56 16.26 -9.55
CA ILE A 115 -3.75 15.39 -9.59
C ILE A 115 -5.03 16.17 -9.95
N PRO A 116 -5.34 17.32 -9.33
CA PRO A 116 -6.53 18.08 -9.69
C PRO A 116 -6.50 18.61 -11.12
N LEU A 117 -5.31 18.98 -11.62
CA LEU A 117 -5.14 19.41 -13.02
C LEU A 117 -5.49 18.27 -13.98
N PHE A 118 -4.90 17.09 -13.78
CA PHE A 118 -5.13 15.94 -14.65
C PHE A 118 -6.59 15.44 -14.57
N ARG A 119 -7.22 15.49 -13.40
CA ARG A 119 -8.66 15.21 -13.26
C ARG A 119 -9.51 16.16 -14.09
N ARG A 120 -9.21 17.47 -14.07
CA ARG A 120 -9.90 18.48 -14.88
C ARG A 120 -9.73 18.19 -16.36
N VAL A 121 -8.52 17.84 -16.80
CA VAL A 121 -8.24 17.49 -18.20
C VAL A 121 -9.01 16.23 -18.61
N MET A 122 -9.03 15.19 -17.78
CA MET A 122 -9.78 13.96 -18.08
C MET A 122 -11.30 14.21 -18.13
N SER A 123 -11.84 14.97 -17.20
CA SER A 123 -13.28 15.29 -17.17
C SER A 123 -13.75 16.15 -18.34
N SER A 124 -12.83 16.81 -19.05
CA SER A 124 -13.15 17.56 -20.28
C SER A 124 -13.32 16.67 -21.51
N ILE A 125 -12.98 15.38 -21.42
CA ILE A 125 -13.11 14.42 -22.54
C ILE A 125 -14.44 13.67 -22.40
N PRO A 126 -15.39 13.90 -23.34
CA PRO A 126 -16.71 13.27 -23.24
C PRO A 126 -16.64 11.74 -23.27
N GLY A 127 -17.40 11.09 -22.41
CA GLY A 127 -17.54 9.64 -22.35
C GLY A 127 -16.32 8.88 -21.79
N VAL A 128 -15.28 9.58 -21.32
CA VAL A 128 -14.09 8.95 -20.73
C VAL A 128 -14.13 9.10 -19.22
N PHE A 129 -14.08 7.99 -18.52
CA PHE A 129 -13.84 7.96 -17.09
C PHE A 129 -12.34 7.85 -16.83
N GLY A 130 -11.82 8.59 -15.87
CA GLY A 130 -10.39 8.58 -15.56
C GLY A 130 -10.09 8.64 -14.07
N VAL A 131 -9.02 7.96 -13.68
CA VAL A 131 -8.50 7.93 -12.30
C VAL A 131 -7.08 8.44 -12.31
N SER A 132 -6.79 9.43 -11.45
CA SER A 132 -5.44 9.98 -11.23
C SER A 132 -4.88 9.46 -9.91
N ILE A 133 -3.71 8.85 -9.95
CA ILE A 133 -3.01 8.34 -8.78
C ILE A 133 -1.54 8.79 -8.80
N GLN A 134 -0.98 9.10 -7.65
CA GLN A 134 0.46 9.23 -7.53
C GLN A 134 1.09 7.84 -7.53
N ALA A 135 2.08 7.60 -8.38
CA ALA A 135 2.74 6.30 -8.43
C ALA A 135 3.49 6.01 -7.13
N GLY A 136 3.20 4.89 -6.51
CA GLY A 136 3.93 4.40 -5.35
C GLY A 136 5.26 3.75 -5.73
N ILE A 137 6.16 3.61 -4.76
CA ILE A 137 7.48 2.98 -5.00
C ILE A 137 7.36 1.46 -5.03
N PHE A 138 6.42 0.90 -4.28
CA PHE A 138 6.21 -0.55 -4.13
C PHE A 138 5.08 -1.12 -5.02
N GLU A 139 4.59 -0.34 -5.98
CA GLU A 139 3.50 -0.81 -6.83
C GLU A 139 4.00 -1.84 -7.85
N SER A 140 3.47 -3.04 -7.78
CA SER A 140 3.78 -4.14 -8.71
C SER A 140 2.83 -4.20 -9.91
N GLY A 141 2.25 -3.07 -10.32
CA GLY A 141 1.34 -3.02 -11.48
C GLY A 141 0.67 -1.67 -11.66
N ILE A 142 0.17 -1.43 -12.87
CA ILE A 142 -0.53 -0.19 -13.21
C ILE A 142 -1.83 -0.07 -12.41
N GLY A 143 -1.91 0.91 -11.51
CA GLY A 143 -3.10 1.19 -10.71
C GLY A 143 -3.33 0.27 -9.51
N LYS A 144 -2.33 -0.51 -9.09
CA LYS A 144 -2.36 -1.31 -7.87
C LYS A 144 -1.70 -0.60 -6.68
N GLY A 145 -1.98 0.68 -6.53
CA GLY A 145 -1.50 1.47 -5.40
C GLY A 145 -2.28 1.19 -4.10
N ARG A 146 -2.58 2.23 -3.38
CA ARG A 146 -3.34 2.22 -2.14
C ARG A 146 -4.83 1.94 -2.41
N THR A 147 -5.17 0.66 -2.68
CA THR A 147 -6.52 0.23 -3.03
C THR A 147 -7.08 -0.83 -2.10
N VAL A 148 -8.39 -0.75 -1.86
CA VAL A 148 -9.21 -1.84 -1.36
C VAL A 148 -9.91 -2.45 -2.57
N ASP A 149 -9.66 -3.72 -2.83
CA ASP A 149 -10.29 -4.45 -3.93
C ASP A 149 -11.57 -5.11 -3.42
N VAL A 150 -12.73 -4.66 -3.90
CA VAL A 150 -14.01 -5.28 -3.60
C VAL A 150 -14.36 -6.20 -4.74
N ASN A 151 -14.22 -7.51 -4.53
CA ASN A 151 -14.48 -8.55 -5.51
C ASN A 151 -15.93 -8.98 -5.42
N ILE A 152 -16.63 -8.94 -6.54
CA ILE A 152 -18.03 -9.33 -6.67
C ILE A 152 -18.07 -10.51 -7.62
N SER A 153 -18.35 -11.70 -7.11
CA SER A 153 -18.35 -12.94 -7.88
C SER A 153 -19.69 -13.64 -7.86
N GLY A 154 -19.97 -14.44 -8.89
CA GLY A 154 -21.22 -15.17 -9.01
C GLY A 154 -21.39 -15.87 -10.35
N ASN A 155 -22.48 -16.60 -10.50
CA ASN A 155 -22.78 -17.35 -11.72
C ASN A 155 -23.37 -16.46 -12.84
N GLY A 156 -24.25 -15.50 -12.47
CA GLY A 156 -24.94 -14.59 -13.38
C GLY A 156 -24.19 -13.27 -13.55
N MET A 157 -23.81 -12.91 -14.78
CA MET A 157 -23.10 -11.65 -15.02
C MET A 157 -23.98 -10.42 -14.75
N ASP A 158 -25.27 -10.52 -15.02
CA ASP A 158 -26.23 -9.43 -14.79
C ASP A 158 -26.40 -9.14 -13.28
N ASP A 159 -26.43 -10.19 -12.44
CA ASP A 159 -26.47 -10.05 -10.98
C ASP A 159 -25.19 -9.37 -10.46
N ILE A 160 -24.02 -9.78 -10.98
CA ILE A 160 -22.72 -9.19 -10.63
C ILE A 160 -22.68 -7.71 -11.01
N ILE A 161 -23.13 -7.35 -12.22
CA ILE A 161 -23.15 -5.97 -12.70
C ILE A 161 -24.08 -5.10 -11.85
N GLN A 162 -25.30 -5.59 -11.54
CA GLN A 162 -26.25 -4.84 -10.69
C GLN A 162 -25.71 -4.63 -9.28
N ALA A 163 -25.10 -5.66 -8.68
CA ALA A 163 -24.44 -5.55 -7.39
C ALA A 163 -23.26 -4.56 -7.43
N ALA A 164 -22.47 -4.61 -8.50
CA ALA A 164 -21.34 -3.69 -8.69
C ALA A 164 -21.78 -2.23 -8.83
N TYR A 165 -22.85 -1.94 -9.55
CA TYR A 165 -23.43 -0.58 -9.62
C TYR A 165 -23.97 -0.12 -8.26
N ALA A 166 -24.63 -0.99 -7.52
CA ALA A 166 -25.14 -0.66 -6.18
C ALA A 166 -24.00 -0.35 -5.20
N LEU A 167 -22.93 -1.15 -5.22
CA LEU A 167 -21.72 -0.93 -4.42
C LEU A 167 -20.99 0.35 -4.85
N PHE A 168 -20.75 0.53 -6.15
CA PHE A 168 -20.13 1.73 -6.71
C PHE A 168 -20.82 3.00 -6.23
N GLY A 169 -22.14 3.08 -6.40
CA GLY A 169 -22.93 4.25 -5.99
C GLY A 169 -22.93 4.48 -4.48
N THR A 170 -22.95 3.41 -3.68
CA THR A 170 -22.96 3.52 -2.21
C THR A 170 -21.59 3.93 -1.68
N ILE A 171 -20.50 3.35 -2.21
CA ILE A 171 -19.13 3.69 -1.85
C ILE A 171 -18.84 5.16 -2.17
N THR A 172 -19.14 5.59 -3.39
CA THR A 172 -18.90 6.98 -3.83
C THR A 172 -19.71 7.99 -3.01
N LYS A 173 -20.92 7.61 -2.55
CA LYS A 173 -21.76 8.50 -1.74
C LYS A 173 -21.30 8.57 -0.28
N LYS A 174 -20.82 7.45 0.31
CA LYS A 174 -20.41 7.39 1.72
C LYS A 174 -18.98 7.85 1.97
N MET A 175 -18.11 7.67 0.97
CA MET A 175 -16.71 8.10 1.04
C MET A 175 -16.46 9.19 0.00
N GLU A 176 -16.58 10.45 0.42
CA GLU A 176 -16.32 11.61 -0.43
C GLU A 176 -14.87 11.59 -0.97
N ASN A 177 -14.68 12.06 -2.20
CA ASN A 177 -13.38 12.09 -2.90
C ASN A 177 -12.73 10.73 -3.15
N THR A 178 -13.39 9.62 -2.87
CA THR A 178 -12.90 8.27 -3.19
C THR A 178 -12.98 8.01 -4.68
N GLN A 179 -11.93 7.42 -5.24
CA GLN A 179 -11.92 6.97 -6.62
C GLN A 179 -12.25 5.49 -6.67
N VAL A 180 -13.30 5.13 -7.40
CA VAL A 180 -13.71 3.73 -7.58
C VAL A 180 -13.53 3.36 -9.05
N ARG A 181 -12.71 2.36 -9.32
CA ARG A 181 -12.45 1.85 -10.67
C ARG A 181 -12.97 0.42 -10.80
N PRO A 182 -13.98 0.17 -11.62
CA PRO A 182 -14.40 -1.20 -11.93
C PRO A 182 -13.43 -1.88 -12.89
N VAL A 183 -13.13 -3.15 -12.65
CA VAL A 183 -12.26 -4.01 -13.48
C VAL A 183 -12.91 -5.39 -13.62
N PRO A 184 -13.41 -5.78 -14.79
CA PRO A 184 -13.58 -4.99 -16.01
C PRO A 184 -14.56 -3.83 -15.85
N SER A 185 -14.66 -2.97 -16.88
CA SER A 185 -15.61 -1.87 -16.89
C SER A 185 -17.03 -2.38 -16.66
N LEU A 186 -17.86 -1.57 -15.94
CA LEU A 186 -19.28 -1.86 -15.75
C LEU A 186 -20.12 -1.66 -17.01
N GLU A 187 -19.57 -0.98 -18.02
CA GLU A 187 -20.20 -0.91 -19.32
C GLU A 187 -20.17 -2.30 -19.96
N ALA A 188 -21.25 -3.03 -19.73
CA ALA A 188 -21.30 -4.47 -19.91
C ALA A 188 -21.22 -4.92 -21.36
N SER A 189 -21.61 -4.09 -22.31
CA SER A 189 -21.70 -4.53 -23.69
C SER A 189 -21.37 -3.42 -24.69
N TYR A 190 -20.68 -3.78 -25.74
CA TYR A 190 -20.43 -2.92 -26.88
C TYR A 190 -20.94 -3.63 -28.16
N PRO A 191 -21.28 -2.88 -29.22
CA PRO A 191 -21.66 -3.48 -30.48
C PRO A 191 -20.54 -4.37 -31.02
N GLU A 192 -20.84 -5.64 -31.21
CA GLU A 192 -19.93 -6.65 -31.73
C GLU A 192 -20.41 -7.13 -33.10
N VAL A 193 -19.49 -7.25 -34.02
CA VAL A 193 -19.73 -7.84 -35.34
C VAL A 193 -19.01 -9.19 -35.42
N LYS A 194 -19.79 -10.25 -35.58
CA LYS A 194 -19.27 -11.61 -35.73
C LYS A 194 -19.32 -12.04 -37.19
N ILE A 195 -18.18 -12.42 -37.74
CA ILE A 195 -18.11 -13.08 -39.02
C ILE A 195 -18.28 -14.57 -38.78
N VAL A 196 -19.45 -15.10 -39.18
CA VAL A 196 -19.85 -16.50 -38.92
C VAL A 196 -19.57 -17.34 -40.15
N PRO A 197 -18.60 -18.27 -40.10
CA PRO A 197 -18.26 -19.13 -41.23
C PRO A 197 -19.33 -20.20 -41.47
N ASN A 198 -19.75 -20.36 -42.74
CA ASN A 198 -20.54 -21.51 -43.16
C ASN A 198 -19.58 -22.66 -43.50
N ARG A 199 -19.51 -23.68 -42.64
CA ARG A 199 -18.55 -24.76 -42.74
C ARG A 199 -18.73 -25.61 -43.98
N GLU A 200 -19.96 -25.85 -44.41
CA GLU A 200 -20.28 -26.63 -45.62
C GLU A 200 -19.82 -25.90 -46.88
N LYS A 201 -20.15 -24.59 -46.98
CA LYS A 201 -19.73 -23.79 -48.13
C LYS A 201 -18.21 -23.57 -48.17
N LEU A 202 -17.55 -23.44 -47.03
CA LEU A 202 -16.08 -23.39 -46.96
C LEU A 202 -15.46 -24.66 -47.49
N ALA A 203 -15.93 -25.82 -47.01
CA ALA A 203 -15.42 -27.12 -47.44
C ALA A 203 -15.63 -27.36 -48.95
N ALA A 204 -16.83 -27.00 -49.45
CA ALA A 204 -17.15 -27.09 -50.87
C ALA A 204 -16.23 -26.25 -51.76
N ASN A 205 -15.75 -25.11 -51.26
CA ASN A 205 -14.81 -24.22 -51.95
C ASN A 205 -13.34 -24.49 -51.60
N GLY A 206 -13.03 -25.60 -50.93
CA GLY A 206 -11.66 -25.98 -50.59
C GLY A 206 -11.00 -25.05 -49.56
N LEU A 207 -11.80 -24.38 -48.72
CA LEU A 207 -11.37 -23.47 -47.67
C LEU A 207 -11.68 -24.04 -46.27
N THR A 208 -10.90 -23.63 -45.29
CA THR A 208 -11.14 -23.92 -43.88
C THR A 208 -11.54 -22.67 -43.11
N ALA A 209 -12.22 -22.82 -41.99
CA ALA A 209 -12.55 -21.68 -41.10
C ALA A 209 -11.30 -20.99 -40.59
N ARG A 210 -10.17 -21.70 -40.43
CA ARG A 210 -8.88 -21.13 -40.04
C ARG A 210 -8.31 -20.20 -41.11
N GLU A 211 -8.36 -20.62 -42.38
CA GLU A 211 -7.88 -19.79 -43.50
C GLU A 211 -8.72 -18.50 -43.63
N LEU A 212 -10.06 -18.64 -43.51
CA LEU A 212 -10.93 -17.47 -43.46
C LEU A 212 -10.58 -16.56 -42.31
N GLY A 213 -10.39 -17.07 -41.08
CA GLY A 213 -10.03 -16.31 -39.93
C GLY A 213 -8.69 -15.55 -40.08
N ILE A 214 -7.66 -16.23 -40.64
CA ILE A 214 -6.37 -15.62 -40.95
C ILE A 214 -6.53 -14.48 -41.96
N TYR A 215 -7.35 -14.66 -42.98
CA TYR A 215 -7.60 -13.65 -44.00
C TYR A 215 -8.29 -12.42 -43.45
N VAL A 216 -9.32 -12.62 -42.63
CA VAL A 216 -10.04 -11.52 -41.95
C VAL A 216 -9.11 -10.77 -41.00
N ASP A 217 -8.28 -11.48 -40.22
CA ASP A 217 -7.28 -10.91 -39.32
C ASP A 217 -6.30 -9.98 -40.07
N ILE A 218 -5.78 -10.44 -41.23
CA ILE A 218 -4.91 -9.64 -42.10
C ILE A 218 -5.61 -8.38 -42.63
N LEU A 219 -6.88 -8.46 -42.97
CA LEU A 219 -7.62 -7.31 -43.48
C LEU A 219 -7.91 -6.26 -42.41
N MET A 220 -8.22 -6.68 -41.19
CA MET A 220 -8.62 -5.78 -40.12
C MET A 220 -7.44 -5.23 -39.34
N ASP A 221 -6.76 -6.07 -38.59
CA ASP A 221 -5.70 -5.65 -37.66
C ASP A 221 -4.30 -5.76 -38.25
N GLY A 222 -4.15 -6.64 -39.20
CA GLY A 222 -2.84 -7.08 -39.69
C GLY A 222 -2.28 -8.21 -38.84
N ARG A 223 -1.56 -9.11 -39.49
CA ARG A 223 -0.98 -10.28 -38.86
C ARG A 223 0.54 -10.24 -38.90
N LYS A 224 1.16 -10.43 -37.75
CA LYS A 224 2.60 -10.66 -37.68
C LYS A 224 2.92 -11.99 -38.37
N ILE A 225 3.71 -11.95 -39.45
CA ILE A 225 4.12 -13.10 -40.23
C ILE A 225 5.52 -13.56 -39.89
N GLU A 226 6.44 -12.62 -39.59
CA GLU A 226 7.84 -12.89 -39.27
C GLU A 226 8.48 -11.72 -38.55
N GLU A 227 9.75 -11.88 -38.16
CA GLU A 227 10.58 -10.87 -37.54
C GLU A 227 11.73 -10.51 -38.47
N TYR A 228 11.82 -9.25 -38.84
CA TYR A 228 12.94 -8.70 -39.60
C TYR A 228 14.06 -8.24 -38.66
N ARG A 229 15.28 -8.77 -38.88
CA ARG A 229 16.47 -8.48 -38.06
C ARG A 229 17.51 -7.75 -38.88
N PRO A 230 17.43 -6.42 -39.00
CA PRO A 230 18.46 -5.63 -39.67
C PRO A 230 19.71 -5.54 -38.81
N GLU A 231 20.89 -5.44 -39.42
CA GLU A 231 22.16 -5.25 -38.71
C GLU A 231 22.17 -3.91 -37.95
N GLY A 232 22.56 -3.94 -36.68
CA GLY A 232 22.72 -2.76 -35.81
C GLY A 232 21.42 -2.11 -35.30
N ILE A 233 20.25 -2.64 -35.61
CA ILE A 233 18.96 -2.14 -35.16
C ILE A 233 18.19 -3.24 -34.43
N LYS A 234 17.28 -2.81 -33.53
CA LYS A 234 16.40 -3.76 -32.86
C LYS A 234 15.51 -4.50 -33.87
N GLN A 235 15.23 -5.76 -33.59
CA GLN A 235 14.30 -6.61 -34.29
C GLN A 235 12.96 -5.91 -34.50
N LEU A 236 12.42 -5.98 -35.73
CA LEU A 236 11.16 -5.39 -36.13
C LEU A 236 10.18 -6.47 -36.53
N ASP A 237 8.91 -6.31 -36.13
CA ASP A 237 7.84 -7.22 -36.54
C ASP A 237 7.45 -6.93 -38.00
N LEU A 238 7.45 -7.97 -38.83
CA LEU A 238 6.92 -7.90 -40.19
C LEU A 238 5.42 -8.21 -40.15
N VAL A 239 4.61 -7.18 -40.35
CA VAL A 239 3.13 -7.28 -40.27
C VAL A 239 2.53 -7.18 -41.66
N LEU A 240 1.82 -8.22 -42.07
CA LEU A 240 1.01 -8.22 -43.29
C LEU A 240 -0.35 -7.58 -42.96
N LYS A 241 -0.72 -6.52 -43.67
CA LYS A 241 -1.95 -5.78 -43.43
C LYS A 241 -2.64 -5.42 -44.75
N GLY A 242 -3.98 -5.44 -44.73
CA GLY A 242 -4.78 -4.92 -45.84
C GLY A 242 -4.55 -3.42 -46.09
N ARG A 243 -4.87 -2.92 -47.28
CA ARG A 243 -4.81 -1.48 -47.55
C ARG A 243 -5.75 -0.72 -46.60
N PRO A 244 -5.42 0.52 -46.17
CA PRO A 244 -6.25 1.27 -45.23
C PRO A 244 -7.70 1.54 -45.69
N SER A 245 -7.95 1.46 -46.96
CA SER A 245 -9.30 1.58 -47.56
C SER A 245 -10.13 0.31 -47.53
N PHE A 246 -9.50 -0.85 -47.19
CA PHE A 246 -10.18 -2.13 -47.08
C PHE A 246 -10.38 -2.51 -45.61
N GLY A 247 -11.59 -2.93 -45.26
CA GLY A 247 -11.90 -3.36 -43.88
C GLY A 247 -12.41 -2.22 -43.00
N SER A 248 -12.76 -1.07 -43.55
CA SER A 248 -13.36 0.06 -42.82
C SER A 248 -14.78 -0.22 -42.36
N SER A 249 -15.47 -1.15 -43.04
CA SER A 249 -16.81 -1.62 -42.68
C SER A 249 -16.90 -3.14 -42.73
N PRO A 250 -17.83 -3.74 -41.98
CA PRO A 250 -18.09 -5.18 -42.05
C PRO A 250 -18.45 -5.65 -43.48
N GLU A 251 -19.12 -4.80 -44.24
CA GLU A 251 -19.52 -5.03 -45.62
C GLU A 251 -18.31 -5.12 -46.57
N ASP A 252 -17.26 -4.32 -46.32
CA ASP A 252 -16.01 -4.38 -47.10
C ASP A 252 -15.33 -5.75 -46.95
N ILE A 253 -15.37 -6.30 -45.74
CA ILE A 253 -14.82 -7.62 -45.46
C ILE A 253 -15.60 -8.68 -46.24
N LEU A 254 -16.94 -8.64 -46.20
CA LEU A 254 -17.76 -9.58 -46.94
C LEU A 254 -17.57 -9.50 -48.49
N ASN A 255 -17.28 -8.30 -48.97
CA ASN A 255 -17.05 -8.07 -50.42
C ASN A 255 -15.63 -8.43 -50.85
N SER A 256 -14.71 -8.64 -49.92
CA SER A 256 -13.34 -9.04 -50.23
C SER A 256 -13.27 -10.49 -50.78
N THR A 257 -12.18 -10.80 -51.47
CA THR A 257 -11.97 -12.12 -52.06
C THR A 257 -10.79 -12.82 -51.41
N ILE A 258 -10.99 -14.07 -51.02
CA ILE A 258 -9.96 -14.99 -50.54
C ILE A 258 -9.59 -15.98 -51.64
N VAL A 259 -8.31 -16.31 -51.75
CA VAL A 259 -7.83 -17.34 -52.69
C VAL A 259 -7.90 -18.70 -52.01
N ASN A 260 -8.55 -19.68 -52.67
CA ASN A 260 -8.57 -21.07 -52.21
C ASN A 260 -7.29 -21.84 -52.64
N ARG A 261 -7.14 -23.09 -52.21
CA ARG A 261 -6.01 -23.94 -52.56
C ARG A 261 -5.89 -24.29 -54.04
N PHE A 262 -6.98 -24.06 -54.82
CA PHE A 262 -7.04 -24.32 -56.24
C PHE A 262 -6.71 -23.09 -57.09
N GLY A 263 -6.54 -21.93 -56.47
CA GLY A 263 -6.28 -20.65 -57.11
C GLY A 263 -7.55 -19.84 -57.46
N ASP A 264 -8.74 -20.32 -57.07
CA ASP A 264 -9.99 -19.59 -57.32
C ASP A 264 -10.20 -18.45 -56.34
N LEU A 265 -10.79 -17.36 -56.83
CA LEU A 265 -11.15 -16.17 -56.04
C LEU A 265 -12.58 -16.32 -55.50
N ILE A 266 -12.71 -16.58 -54.20
CA ILE A 266 -13.99 -16.79 -53.52
C ILE A 266 -14.31 -15.50 -52.71
N ARG A 267 -15.52 -14.94 -52.86
CA ARG A 267 -15.95 -13.82 -52.02
C ARG A 267 -16.26 -14.32 -50.61
N VAL A 268 -15.88 -13.56 -49.61
CA VAL A 268 -16.12 -13.92 -48.20
C VAL A 268 -17.61 -14.07 -47.91
N ARG A 269 -18.49 -13.26 -48.55
CA ARG A 269 -19.97 -13.37 -48.44
C ARG A 269 -20.54 -14.71 -48.90
N ASP A 270 -19.86 -15.38 -49.81
CA ASP A 270 -20.34 -16.66 -50.34
C ASP A 270 -20.11 -17.81 -49.32
N VAL A 271 -19.17 -17.63 -48.40
CA VAL A 271 -18.74 -18.66 -47.42
C VAL A 271 -18.92 -18.25 -45.97
N ALA A 272 -19.29 -16.98 -45.68
CA ALA A 272 -19.55 -16.46 -44.34
C ALA A 272 -20.67 -15.40 -44.31
N GLY A 273 -21.32 -15.26 -43.18
CA GLY A 273 -22.29 -14.21 -42.86
C GLY A 273 -21.82 -13.29 -41.78
N ILE A 274 -22.58 -12.22 -41.54
CA ILE A 274 -22.39 -11.31 -40.43
C ILE A 274 -23.54 -11.45 -39.44
N GLU A 275 -23.21 -11.52 -38.17
CA GLU A 275 -24.14 -11.39 -37.06
C GLU A 275 -23.76 -10.19 -36.22
N TYR A 276 -24.75 -9.32 -35.95
CA TYR A 276 -24.60 -8.19 -35.04
C TYR A 276 -25.03 -8.62 -33.65
N GLY A 277 -24.19 -8.37 -32.68
CA GLY A 277 -24.44 -8.73 -31.30
C GLY A 277 -23.92 -7.69 -30.33
N GLN A 278 -23.97 -8.02 -29.06
CA GLN A 278 -23.33 -7.27 -28.02
C GLN A 278 -22.30 -8.16 -27.34
N GLY A 279 -21.07 -7.69 -27.26
CA GLY A 279 -19.94 -8.40 -26.65
C GLY A 279 -19.43 -7.74 -25.39
N MET A 280 -18.80 -8.51 -24.54
CA MET A 280 -18.05 -8.02 -23.39
C MET A 280 -16.57 -7.97 -23.74
N PRO A 281 -15.86 -6.85 -23.48
CA PRO A 281 -14.44 -6.71 -23.83
C PRO A 281 -13.56 -7.67 -23.02
N GLN A 282 -13.98 -7.99 -21.79
CA GLN A 282 -13.23 -8.82 -20.86
C GLN A 282 -14.17 -9.46 -19.84
N ILE A 283 -13.92 -10.72 -19.52
CA ILE A 283 -14.57 -11.45 -18.43
C ILE A 283 -13.47 -11.96 -17.50
N ASN A 284 -13.46 -11.47 -16.28
CA ASN A 284 -12.52 -11.94 -15.25
C ASN A 284 -13.15 -13.08 -14.45
N HIS A 285 -12.28 -13.97 -13.96
CA HIS A 285 -12.66 -15.04 -13.04
C HIS A 285 -11.79 -14.96 -11.79
N LEU A 286 -12.41 -15.10 -10.64
CA LEU A 286 -11.78 -15.27 -9.34
C LEU A 286 -12.24 -16.63 -8.79
N GLU A 287 -11.32 -17.51 -8.44
CA GLU A 287 -11.63 -18.85 -7.92
C GLU A 287 -12.63 -19.65 -8.77
N ARG A 288 -12.57 -19.48 -10.11
CA ARG A 288 -13.41 -20.07 -11.17
C ARG A 288 -14.76 -19.38 -11.40
N ASP A 289 -15.23 -18.52 -10.49
CA ASP A 289 -16.45 -17.74 -10.68
C ASP A 289 -16.17 -16.47 -11.48
N ARG A 290 -17.15 -16.02 -12.27
CA ARG A 290 -17.07 -14.72 -12.94
C ARG A 290 -16.97 -13.62 -11.90
N ASN A 291 -16.11 -12.63 -12.15
CA ASN A 291 -15.82 -11.59 -11.17
C ASN A 291 -15.72 -10.20 -11.78
N ILE A 292 -16.23 -9.22 -11.05
CA ILE A 292 -15.93 -7.80 -11.24
C ILE A 292 -15.30 -7.29 -9.94
N THR A 293 -14.14 -6.67 -10.05
CA THR A 293 -13.44 -6.05 -8.92
C THR A 293 -13.65 -4.54 -8.96
N LEU A 294 -14.20 -3.96 -7.91
CA LEU A 294 -14.17 -2.52 -7.69
C LEU A 294 -12.90 -2.17 -6.93
N GLN A 295 -11.96 -1.52 -7.62
CA GLN A 295 -10.74 -1.00 -7.01
C GLN A 295 -11.04 0.36 -6.39
N VAL A 296 -11.12 0.39 -5.07
CA VAL A 296 -11.47 1.56 -4.28
C VAL A 296 -10.20 2.21 -3.77
N THR A 297 -9.89 3.42 -4.25
CA THR A 297 -8.76 4.24 -3.78
C THR A 297 -9.33 5.33 -2.86
N PRO A 298 -9.18 5.18 -1.53
CA PRO A 298 -9.64 6.19 -0.59
C PRO A 298 -8.80 7.47 -0.71
N PRO A 299 -9.35 8.63 -0.30
CA PRO A 299 -8.61 9.89 -0.27
C PRO A 299 -7.44 9.79 0.73
N ALA A 300 -6.45 10.68 0.60
CA ALA A 300 -5.20 10.60 1.36
C ALA A 300 -5.37 10.74 2.89
N ASP A 301 -6.42 11.41 3.32
CA ASP A 301 -6.79 11.64 4.72
C ASP A 301 -7.54 10.47 5.38
N LEU A 302 -8.06 9.50 4.57
CA LEU A 302 -8.76 8.33 5.07
C LEU A 302 -7.84 7.10 5.01
N ALA A 303 -7.43 6.53 6.15
CA ALA A 303 -6.56 5.36 6.21
C ALA A 303 -7.17 4.13 5.50
N LEU A 304 -6.31 3.28 4.90
CA LEU A 304 -6.74 2.08 4.18
C LEU A 304 -7.54 1.13 5.08
N GLN A 305 -7.10 0.96 6.33
CA GLN A 305 -7.83 0.16 7.33
C GLN A 305 -9.24 0.70 7.57
N THR A 306 -9.37 2.01 7.76
CA THR A 306 -10.67 2.65 8.00
C THR A 306 -11.60 2.52 6.79
N ALA A 307 -11.05 2.66 5.58
CA ALA A 307 -11.82 2.45 4.35
C ALA A 307 -12.32 1.01 4.22
N MET A 308 -11.48 0.03 4.55
CA MET A 308 -11.83 -1.40 4.58
C MET A 308 -12.93 -1.67 5.60
N GLU A 309 -12.75 -1.20 6.84
CA GLU A 309 -13.74 -1.36 7.92
C GLU A 309 -15.11 -0.73 7.58
N LEU A 310 -15.12 0.43 6.92
CA LEU A 310 -16.33 1.09 6.43
C LEU A 310 -17.05 0.23 5.37
N ILE A 311 -16.29 -0.37 4.46
CA ILE A 311 -16.86 -1.25 3.44
C ILE A 311 -17.44 -2.50 4.08
N GLU A 312 -16.68 -3.20 4.92
CA GLU A 312 -17.06 -4.49 5.51
C GLU A 312 -18.17 -4.37 6.55
N ASN A 313 -18.08 -3.38 7.46
CA ASN A 313 -18.96 -3.32 8.62
C ASN A 313 -20.19 -2.43 8.42
N ASP A 314 -20.17 -1.53 7.42
CA ASP A 314 -21.26 -0.57 7.21
C ASP A 314 -21.90 -0.68 5.81
N ILE A 315 -21.09 -0.72 4.72
CA ILE A 315 -21.63 -0.70 3.35
C ILE A 315 -22.18 -2.07 2.95
N LEU A 316 -21.40 -3.14 3.13
CA LEU A 316 -21.83 -4.49 2.75
C LEU A 316 -23.08 -4.93 3.52
N PRO A 317 -23.17 -4.83 4.86
CA PRO A 317 -24.36 -5.24 5.59
C PRO A 317 -25.60 -4.40 5.25
N ALA A 318 -25.42 -3.11 4.91
CA ALA A 318 -26.52 -2.25 4.50
C ALA A 318 -27.11 -2.69 3.14
N LEU A 319 -26.26 -3.08 2.20
CA LEU A 319 -26.68 -3.56 0.87
C LEU A 319 -27.26 -4.99 0.92
N GLU A 320 -26.74 -5.85 1.77
CA GLU A 320 -27.31 -7.19 2.03
C GLU A 320 -28.75 -7.10 2.54
N LYS A 321 -29.01 -6.23 3.53
CA LYS A 321 -30.37 -5.98 4.06
C LYS A 321 -31.35 -5.48 3.01
N THR A 322 -30.87 -4.76 1.99
CA THR A 322 -31.73 -4.30 0.89
C THR A 322 -31.91 -5.34 -0.22
N GLY A 323 -31.29 -6.51 -0.12
CA GLY A 323 -31.36 -7.59 -1.08
C GLY A 323 -30.60 -7.33 -2.38
N LYS A 324 -29.80 -6.26 -2.47
CA LYS A 324 -29.04 -5.89 -3.68
C LYS A 324 -27.81 -6.75 -3.94
N LEU A 325 -27.38 -7.53 -2.95
CA LEU A 325 -26.27 -8.49 -3.06
C LEU A 325 -26.75 -9.94 -3.13
N LYS A 326 -28.01 -10.15 -3.49
CA LYS A 326 -28.59 -11.51 -3.62
C LYS A 326 -27.95 -12.19 -4.85
N ASN A 327 -27.61 -13.46 -4.72
CA ASN A 327 -26.98 -14.30 -5.76
C ASN A 327 -25.51 -13.93 -6.12
N VAL A 328 -24.86 -13.05 -5.39
CA VAL A 328 -23.44 -12.73 -5.55
C VAL A 328 -22.69 -12.95 -4.25
N ASN A 329 -21.43 -13.30 -4.36
CA ASN A 329 -20.49 -13.34 -3.25
C ASN A 329 -19.61 -12.10 -3.33
N VAL A 330 -19.52 -11.37 -2.21
CA VAL A 330 -18.68 -10.16 -2.13
C VAL A 330 -17.57 -10.39 -1.12
N SER A 331 -16.33 -10.23 -1.56
CA SER A 331 -15.15 -10.32 -0.71
C SER A 331 -14.31 -9.05 -0.85
N VAL A 332 -13.73 -8.61 0.25
CA VAL A 332 -12.76 -7.51 0.28
C VAL A 332 -11.38 -8.13 0.20
N GLY A 333 -10.51 -7.55 -0.62
CA GLY A 333 -9.19 -8.10 -0.90
C GLY A 333 -8.14 -7.07 -1.31
N GLY A 334 -7.09 -7.54 -1.95
CA GLY A 334 -6.02 -6.69 -2.48
C GLY A 334 -5.00 -6.26 -1.41
N ASN A 335 -4.70 -4.96 -1.33
CA ASN A 335 -3.78 -4.44 -0.31
C ASN A 335 -4.38 -4.47 1.10
N ALA A 336 -5.70 -4.56 1.21
CA ALA A 336 -6.39 -4.71 2.49
C ALA A 336 -6.08 -6.08 3.14
N ASP A 337 -6.18 -7.18 2.40
CA ASP A 337 -5.81 -8.52 2.90
C ASP A 337 -4.36 -8.58 3.32
N LYS A 338 -3.47 -8.02 2.49
CA LYS A 338 -2.03 -7.97 2.79
C LYS A 338 -1.73 -7.19 4.06
N LEU A 339 -2.51 -6.13 4.36
CA LEU A 339 -2.40 -5.40 5.62
C LEU A 339 -2.74 -6.30 6.80
N VAL A 340 -3.86 -7.04 6.73
CA VAL A 340 -4.30 -7.94 7.81
C VAL A 340 -3.28 -9.07 8.03
N GLU A 341 -2.86 -9.75 6.97
CA GLU A 341 -1.87 -10.82 7.03
C GLU A 341 -0.53 -10.32 7.60
N THR A 342 -0.04 -9.17 7.11
CA THR A 342 1.22 -8.59 7.57
C THR A 342 1.13 -8.18 9.04
N ARG A 343 0.02 -7.57 9.45
CA ARG A 343 -0.21 -7.20 10.86
C ARG A 343 -0.18 -8.42 11.76
N GLN A 344 -0.84 -9.52 11.38
CA GLN A 344 -0.81 -10.78 12.14
C GLN A 344 0.62 -11.34 12.22
N ALA A 345 1.33 -11.38 11.11
CA ALA A 345 2.73 -11.84 11.08
C ALA A 345 3.62 -10.97 11.98
N LEU A 346 3.49 -9.65 11.92
CA LEU A 346 4.26 -8.73 12.76
C LEU A 346 3.95 -8.86 14.25
N GLN A 347 2.69 -9.12 14.61
CA GLN A 347 2.32 -9.37 16.01
C GLN A 347 3.02 -10.62 16.58
N TRP A 348 3.05 -11.71 15.81
CA TRP A 348 3.78 -12.93 16.21
C TRP A 348 5.29 -12.70 16.25
N ASN A 349 5.86 -11.97 15.30
CA ASN A 349 7.28 -11.62 15.29
C ASN A 349 7.66 -10.72 16.48
N LEU A 350 6.80 -9.78 16.85
CA LEU A 350 6.98 -8.93 18.03
C LEU A 350 7.03 -9.78 19.31
N LEU A 351 6.06 -10.69 19.46
CA LEU A 351 6.00 -11.60 20.60
C LEU A 351 7.25 -12.51 20.65
N LEU A 352 7.65 -13.06 19.51
CA LEU A 352 8.86 -13.88 19.40
C LEU A 352 10.11 -13.08 19.79
N ALA A 353 10.25 -11.85 19.30
CA ALA A 353 11.37 -10.97 19.65
C ALA A 353 11.41 -10.68 21.17
N LEU A 354 10.26 -10.45 21.78
CA LEU A 354 10.15 -10.28 23.25
C LEU A 354 10.61 -11.52 24.00
N VAL A 355 10.14 -12.71 23.59
CA VAL A 355 10.51 -13.99 24.24
C VAL A 355 12.00 -14.27 24.09
N ILE A 356 12.55 -14.12 22.89
CA ILE A 356 13.99 -14.34 22.64
C ILE A 356 14.82 -13.36 23.48
N THR A 357 14.46 -12.07 23.48
CA THR A 357 15.17 -11.05 24.28
C THR A 357 15.09 -11.36 25.77
N TYR A 358 13.92 -11.77 26.26
CA TYR A 358 13.72 -12.19 27.65
C TYR A 358 14.61 -13.38 28.03
N LEU A 359 14.58 -14.47 27.24
CA LEU A 359 15.36 -15.67 27.51
C LEU A 359 16.86 -15.41 27.44
N LEU A 360 17.32 -14.63 26.45
CA LEU A 360 18.72 -14.23 26.36
C LEU A 360 19.17 -13.46 27.59
N MET A 361 18.40 -12.49 28.05
CA MET A 361 18.72 -11.75 29.26
C MET A 361 18.63 -12.62 30.52
N ALA A 362 17.65 -13.54 30.59
CA ALA A 362 17.54 -14.47 31.72
C ALA A 362 18.76 -15.35 31.84
N ALA A 363 19.32 -15.81 30.71
CA ALA A 363 20.58 -16.55 30.70
C ALA A 363 21.78 -15.68 31.13
N LEU A 364 21.88 -14.43 30.64
CA LEU A 364 22.97 -13.51 30.95
C LEU A 364 22.97 -13.01 32.40
N PHE A 365 21.79 -12.81 32.99
CA PHE A 365 21.64 -12.36 34.38
C PHE A 365 21.52 -13.51 35.37
N GLU A 366 21.41 -14.76 34.89
CA GLU A 366 21.17 -15.96 35.74
C GLU A 366 19.96 -15.79 36.66
N ASN A 367 18.95 -15.04 36.18
CA ASN A 367 17.77 -14.68 36.97
C ASN A 367 16.60 -14.31 36.04
N PHE A 368 15.40 -14.73 36.41
CA PHE A 368 14.19 -14.45 35.64
C PHE A 368 13.53 -13.10 35.98
N LEU A 369 13.78 -12.51 37.12
CA LEU A 369 13.16 -11.27 37.59
C LEU A 369 13.76 -10.02 36.94
N TYR A 370 15.09 -9.96 36.81
CA TYR A 370 15.75 -8.78 36.24
C TYR A 370 15.40 -8.54 34.78
N PRO A 371 15.35 -9.55 33.90
CA PRO A 371 14.86 -9.39 32.54
C PRO A 371 13.43 -8.88 32.47
N PHE A 372 12.56 -9.35 33.35
CA PHE A 372 11.16 -8.89 33.41
C PHE A 372 11.08 -7.38 33.71
N ILE A 373 11.89 -6.89 34.67
CA ILE A 373 12.00 -5.46 34.97
C ILE A 373 12.49 -4.67 33.75
N ILE A 374 13.49 -5.19 33.04
CA ILE A 374 14.05 -4.54 31.85
C ILE A 374 13.01 -4.46 30.74
N LEU A 375 12.27 -5.52 30.47
CA LEU A 375 11.23 -5.57 29.45
C LEU A 375 10.07 -4.61 29.74
N PHE A 376 9.87 -4.23 30.99
CA PHE A 376 8.86 -3.24 31.36
C PHE A 376 9.07 -1.86 30.72
N THR A 377 10.28 -1.59 30.21
CA THR A 377 10.57 -0.36 29.45
C THR A 377 9.98 -0.36 28.05
N ILE A 378 9.63 -1.52 27.46
CA ILE A 378 9.17 -1.65 26.07
C ILE A 378 7.80 -0.98 25.86
N PRO A 379 6.75 -1.25 26.66
CA PRO A 379 5.49 -0.54 26.56
C PRO A 379 5.62 0.99 26.70
N LEU A 380 6.53 1.43 27.58
CA LEU A 380 6.82 2.84 27.77
C LEU A 380 7.49 3.46 26.54
N ALA A 381 8.39 2.72 25.91
CA ALA A 381 9.03 3.13 24.67
C ALA A 381 8.07 3.13 23.47
N ALA A 382 7.15 2.18 23.42
CA ALA A 382 6.13 2.12 22.37
C ALA A 382 5.24 3.38 22.39
N ALA A 383 4.80 3.81 23.58
CA ALA A 383 4.10 5.07 23.73
C ALA A 383 4.94 6.26 23.21
N GLY A 384 6.24 6.28 23.52
CA GLY A 384 7.19 7.27 23.00
C GLY A 384 7.29 7.25 21.47
N GLY A 385 7.27 6.08 20.86
CA GLY A 385 7.26 5.90 19.40
C GLY A 385 6.03 6.53 18.75
N LEU A 386 4.84 6.32 19.34
CA LEU A 386 3.60 6.95 18.85
C LEU A 386 3.63 8.48 19.02
N VAL A 387 4.19 8.97 20.13
CA VAL A 387 4.39 10.42 20.32
C VAL A 387 5.35 10.98 19.25
N GLY A 388 6.42 10.27 18.91
CA GLY A 388 7.34 10.63 17.84
C GLY A 388 6.63 10.69 16.47
N LEU A 389 5.84 9.69 16.14
CA LEU A 389 5.04 9.65 14.90
C LEU A 389 4.02 10.81 14.86
N PHE A 390 3.33 11.06 15.96
CA PHE A 390 2.40 12.20 16.07
C PHE A 390 3.10 13.55 15.88
N ALA A 391 4.28 13.72 16.48
CA ALA A 391 5.06 14.95 16.34
C ALA A 391 5.49 15.18 14.90
N VAL A 392 5.95 14.13 14.20
CA VAL A 392 6.31 14.20 12.78
C VAL A 392 5.10 14.55 11.91
N ASN A 393 3.95 13.91 12.14
CA ASN A 393 2.70 14.23 11.45
C ASN A 393 2.29 15.69 11.60
N LYS A 394 2.48 16.26 12.79
CA LYS A 394 2.04 17.63 13.10
C LYS A 394 3.01 18.70 12.63
N PHE A 395 4.33 18.45 12.69
CA PHE A 395 5.36 19.49 12.54
C PHE A 395 6.24 19.35 11.31
N ILE A 396 6.30 18.15 10.68
CA ILE A 396 7.21 17.91 9.56
C ILE A 396 6.44 17.59 8.28
N ALA A 397 5.77 16.44 8.22
CA ALA A 397 4.96 16.02 7.08
C ALA A 397 3.99 14.90 7.48
N PRO A 398 2.83 14.77 6.81
CA PRO A 398 1.91 13.67 7.00
C PRO A 398 2.61 12.32 6.78
N GLN A 399 2.48 11.41 7.74
CA GLN A 399 3.09 10.09 7.70
C GLN A 399 2.07 9.05 8.20
N GLY A 400 1.73 8.08 7.36
CA GLY A 400 0.86 6.97 7.73
C GLY A 400 1.52 6.02 8.74
N PHE A 401 0.70 5.29 9.48
CA PHE A 401 1.16 4.19 10.32
C PHE A 401 1.17 2.90 9.47
N ASP A 402 2.25 2.72 8.73
CA ASP A 402 2.43 1.66 7.76
C ASP A 402 3.24 0.47 8.32
N VAL A 403 3.40 -0.57 7.52
CA VAL A 403 4.16 -1.77 7.88
C VAL A 403 5.62 -1.44 8.26
N LEU A 404 6.26 -0.46 7.61
CA LEU A 404 7.62 -0.05 7.94
C LEU A 404 7.68 0.65 9.31
N SER A 405 6.68 1.47 9.60
CA SER A 405 6.49 2.08 10.92
C SER A 405 6.28 1.00 12.00
N MET A 406 5.47 -0.05 11.70
CA MET A 406 5.26 -1.17 12.62
C MET A 406 6.55 -1.94 12.90
N LEU A 407 7.42 -2.13 11.89
CA LEU A 407 8.76 -2.73 12.09
C LEU A 407 9.61 -1.90 13.05
N GLY A 408 9.40 -0.60 13.12
CA GLY A 408 10.07 0.28 14.08
C GLY A 408 9.88 -0.17 15.53
N PHE A 409 8.72 -0.70 15.91
CA PHE A 409 8.49 -1.22 17.26
C PHE A 409 9.29 -2.49 17.55
N ILE A 410 9.49 -3.35 16.56
CA ILE A 410 10.30 -4.55 16.72
C ILE A 410 11.78 -4.18 16.93
N ILE A 411 12.29 -3.23 16.14
CA ILE A 411 13.66 -2.72 16.28
C ILE A 411 13.84 -1.99 17.62
N LEU A 412 12.78 -1.29 18.06
CA LEU A 412 12.77 -0.54 19.33
C LEU A 412 13.02 -1.46 20.54
N ILE A 413 12.54 -2.72 20.53
CA ILE A 413 12.79 -3.70 21.59
C ILE A 413 14.29 -3.82 21.87
N GLY A 414 15.10 -4.05 20.83
CA GLY A 414 16.53 -4.22 20.97
C GLY A 414 17.28 -2.96 21.42
N THR A 415 16.85 -1.79 20.94
CA THR A 415 17.54 -0.52 21.24
C THR A 415 17.24 0.01 22.63
N VAL A 416 16.01 -0.14 23.11
CA VAL A 416 15.54 0.38 24.41
C VAL A 416 16.11 -0.44 25.58
N VAL A 417 16.15 -1.75 25.43
CA VAL A 417 16.63 -2.67 26.46
C VAL A 417 18.08 -2.38 26.86
N ASN A 418 18.91 -1.91 25.92
CA ASN A 418 20.32 -1.60 26.17
C ASN A 418 20.53 -0.59 27.32
N ASN A 419 19.73 0.49 27.39
CA ASN A 419 19.84 1.49 28.45
C ASN A 419 19.47 0.93 29.83
N ALA A 420 18.45 0.07 29.87
CA ALA A 420 18.00 -0.55 31.10
C ALA A 420 19.01 -1.58 31.64
N ILE A 421 19.63 -2.37 30.76
CA ILE A 421 20.69 -3.33 31.12
C ILE A 421 21.82 -2.64 31.87
N LEU A 422 22.26 -1.46 31.43
CA LEU A 422 23.36 -0.73 32.07
C LEU A 422 23.07 -0.37 33.54
N ILE A 423 21.83 0.02 33.85
CA ILE A 423 21.43 0.35 35.24
C ILE A 423 21.32 -0.91 36.07
N VAL A 424 20.65 -1.96 35.55
CA VAL A 424 20.45 -3.22 36.26
C VAL A 424 21.79 -3.89 36.58
N HIS A 425 22.65 -4.06 35.56
CA HIS A 425 23.96 -4.67 35.71
C HIS A 425 24.84 -3.91 36.74
N GLN A 426 24.89 -2.56 36.67
CA GLN A 426 25.66 -1.79 37.64
C GLN A 426 25.08 -1.89 39.04
N SER A 427 23.74 -1.90 39.17
CA SER A 427 23.11 -2.08 40.50
C SER A 427 23.47 -3.42 41.13
N LEU A 428 23.48 -4.50 40.33
CA LEU A 428 23.92 -5.84 40.79
C LEU A 428 25.40 -5.87 41.17
N ASN A 429 26.27 -5.25 40.38
CA ASN A 429 27.68 -5.14 40.70
C ASN A 429 27.91 -4.38 42.02
N ASN A 430 27.16 -3.30 42.26
CA ASN A 430 27.22 -2.55 43.49
C ASN A 430 26.80 -3.37 44.70
N VAL A 431 25.83 -4.28 44.55
CA VAL A 431 25.43 -5.21 45.61
C VAL A 431 26.47 -6.30 45.81
N ARG A 432 26.95 -6.95 44.71
CA ARG A 432 27.83 -8.13 44.76
C ARG A 432 29.27 -7.80 45.16
N TYR A 433 29.82 -6.70 44.66
CA TYR A 433 31.26 -6.39 44.80
C TYR A 433 31.53 -5.17 45.70
N ASN A 434 30.61 -4.18 45.75
CA ASN A 434 30.82 -2.95 46.50
C ASN A 434 30.12 -2.96 47.88
N GLY A 435 29.39 -4.03 48.21
CA GLY A 435 28.68 -4.17 49.49
C GLY A 435 27.57 -3.16 49.76
N LEU A 436 27.12 -2.44 48.71
CA LEU A 436 26.01 -1.49 48.84
C LEU A 436 24.67 -2.21 48.90
N ILE A 437 23.77 -1.75 49.77
CA ILE A 437 22.50 -2.47 50.03
C ILE A 437 21.31 -1.63 49.57
N GLY A 438 20.32 -2.29 48.93
CA GLY A 438 19.02 -1.75 48.61
C GLY A 438 19.07 -0.46 47.73
N LYS A 439 18.39 0.59 48.19
CA LYS A 439 18.30 1.88 47.46
C LYS A 439 19.65 2.54 47.20
N HIS A 440 20.66 2.33 48.03
CA HIS A 440 21.99 2.96 47.86
C HIS A 440 22.74 2.36 46.68
N ALA A 441 22.67 1.05 46.46
CA ALA A 441 23.25 0.37 45.31
C ALA A 441 22.65 0.87 43.98
N VAL A 442 21.32 1.02 43.94
CA VAL A 442 20.61 1.51 42.73
C VAL A 442 20.87 2.98 42.52
N ALA A 443 20.86 3.83 43.56
CA ALA A 443 21.11 5.25 43.44
C ALA A 443 22.53 5.54 42.94
N ASP A 444 23.54 4.80 43.37
CA ASP A 444 24.90 4.91 42.90
C ASP A 444 25.04 4.41 41.44
N ALA A 445 24.37 3.32 41.07
CA ALA A 445 24.30 2.85 39.69
C ALA A 445 23.73 3.90 38.73
N VAL A 446 22.62 4.56 39.09
CA VAL A 446 22.06 5.63 38.31
C VAL A 446 23.03 6.82 38.18
N LYS A 447 23.68 7.19 39.28
CA LYS A 447 24.64 8.31 39.29
C LYS A 447 25.83 8.08 38.38
N THR A 448 26.37 6.85 38.38
CA THR A 448 27.55 6.47 37.57
C THR A 448 27.20 6.24 36.10
N ARG A 449 26.01 5.70 35.81
CA ARG A 449 25.59 5.32 34.46
C ARG A 449 24.80 6.40 33.68
N ILE A 450 24.36 7.46 34.35
CA ILE A 450 23.57 8.53 33.68
C ILE A 450 24.32 9.15 32.49
N ARG A 451 25.62 9.45 32.63
CA ARG A 451 26.44 10.02 31.56
C ARG A 451 26.58 9.05 30.37
N PRO A 452 27.03 7.78 30.54
CA PRO A 452 27.07 6.81 29.45
C PRO A 452 25.74 6.63 28.73
N ILE A 453 24.62 6.56 29.47
CA ILE A 453 23.28 6.41 28.90
C ILE A 453 22.92 7.61 28.03
N PHE A 454 23.11 8.84 28.51
CA PHE A 454 22.84 10.04 27.72
C PHE A 454 23.75 10.15 26.50
N MET A 455 25.02 9.80 26.60
CA MET A 455 25.95 9.81 25.47
C MET A 455 25.50 8.82 24.40
N SER A 456 25.21 7.57 24.77
CA SER A 456 24.73 6.54 23.86
C SER A 456 23.38 6.92 23.22
N ALA A 457 22.42 7.35 24.03
CA ALA A 457 21.10 7.76 23.55
C ALA A 457 21.18 8.96 22.60
N SER A 458 21.96 9.99 22.95
CA SER A 458 22.11 11.20 22.10
C SER A 458 22.77 10.86 20.77
N THR A 459 23.79 9.99 20.75
CA THR A 459 24.43 9.54 19.50
C THR A 459 23.43 8.82 18.61
N SER A 460 22.65 7.91 19.17
CA SER A 460 21.62 7.16 18.42
C SER A 460 20.49 8.10 17.93
N LEU A 461 20.02 9.04 18.74
CA LEU A 461 18.99 10.00 18.36
C LEU A 461 19.48 10.91 17.21
N LEU A 462 20.71 11.42 17.31
CA LEU A 462 21.30 12.27 16.25
C LEU A 462 21.52 11.48 14.95
N ALA A 463 21.89 10.20 15.04
CA ALA A 463 22.04 9.34 13.85
C ALA A 463 20.71 9.10 13.12
N MET A 464 19.58 9.07 13.85
CA MET A 464 18.24 8.86 13.26
C MET A 464 17.60 10.17 12.76
N LEU A 465 18.09 11.33 13.19
CA LEU A 465 17.51 12.63 12.87
C LEU A 465 17.44 12.91 11.35
N PRO A 466 18.49 12.63 10.55
CA PRO A 466 18.41 12.81 9.09
C PRO A 466 17.30 12.01 8.44
N MET A 467 17.03 10.78 8.91
CA MET A 467 15.97 9.91 8.39
C MET A 467 14.57 10.52 8.59
N VAL A 468 14.37 11.25 9.68
CA VAL A 468 13.11 11.92 10.02
C VAL A 468 12.95 13.25 9.28
N LEU A 469 14.02 14.03 9.15
CA LEU A 469 14.00 15.37 8.57
C LEU A 469 14.16 15.42 7.05
N SER A 470 14.55 14.31 6.40
CA SER A 470 14.71 14.26 4.95
C SER A 470 13.39 14.59 4.23
N THR A 471 13.45 15.44 3.19
CA THR A 471 12.32 15.91 2.42
C THR A 471 12.32 15.45 0.95
N GLY A 472 13.32 14.67 0.53
CA GLY A 472 13.44 14.19 -0.86
C GLY A 472 12.42 13.10 -1.23
N SER A 473 12.36 12.79 -2.53
CA SER A 473 11.55 11.67 -3.04
C SER A 473 11.97 10.36 -2.38
N GLY A 474 11.00 9.59 -1.90
CA GLY A 474 11.24 8.34 -1.15
C GLY A 474 11.53 8.52 0.35
N SER A 475 11.63 9.76 0.87
CA SER A 475 11.85 10.02 2.31
C SER A 475 10.72 9.46 3.19
N GLU A 476 9.51 9.40 2.67
CA GLU A 476 8.34 8.86 3.37
C GLU A 476 8.51 7.40 3.79
N LEU A 477 9.34 6.63 3.06
CA LEU A 477 9.59 5.21 3.36
C LEU A 477 10.20 5.02 4.75
N TYR A 478 11.17 5.85 5.10
CA TYR A 478 11.95 5.69 6.33
C TYR A 478 11.52 6.64 7.44
N ARG A 479 10.78 7.69 7.10
CA ARG A 479 10.36 8.72 8.06
C ARG A 479 9.48 8.14 9.17
N GLY A 480 8.52 7.26 8.85
CA GLY A 480 7.65 6.57 9.81
C GLY A 480 8.46 5.71 10.78
N LEU A 481 9.33 4.86 10.25
CA LEU A 481 10.25 4.03 11.02
C LEU A 481 11.16 4.90 11.93
N GLY A 482 11.80 5.92 11.34
CA GLY A 482 12.69 6.83 12.07
C GLY A 482 12.00 7.59 13.18
N SER A 483 10.75 8.02 12.95
CA SER A 483 9.96 8.76 13.96
C SER A 483 9.63 7.90 15.18
N ILE A 484 9.27 6.63 14.97
CA ILE A 484 9.00 5.68 16.05
C ILE A 484 10.26 5.37 16.85
N LEU A 485 11.37 5.11 16.15
CA LEU A 485 12.65 4.84 16.83
C LEU A 485 13.14 6.06 17.61
N LEU A 486 13.08 7.25 17.02
CA LEU A 486 13.52 8.49 17.66
C LEU A 486 12.64 8.83 18.88
N GLY A 487 11.32 8.82 18.72
CA GLY A 487 10.38 9.09 19.82
C GLY A 487 10.45 8.03 20.92
N GLY A 488 10.51 6.76 20.53
CA GLY A 488 10.61 5.63 21.46
C GLY A 488 11.91 5.63 22.26
N LEU A 489 13.05 5.86 21.61
CA LEU A 489 14.35 5.92 22.29
C LEU A 489 14.46 7.14 23.21
N ALA A 490 13.97 8.33 22.76
CA ALA A 490 13.97 9.54 23.59
C ALA A 490 13.15 9.36 24.87
N MET A 491 11.89 8.93 24.73
CA MET A 491 11.00 8.71 25.86
C MET A 491 11.47 7.58 26.77
N SER A 492 11.93 6.46 26.20
CA SER A 492 12.43 5.34 26.99
C SER A 492 13.67 5.70 27.81
N THR A 493 14.55 6.54 27.27
CA THR A 493 15.73 7.02 28.02
C THR A 493 15.32 7.79 29.27
N VAL A 494 14.30 8.66 29.15
CA VAL A 494 13.74 9.36 30.31
C VAL A 494 13.09 8.38 31.28
N PHE A 495 12.23 7.50 30.80
CA PHE A 495 11.49 6.55 31.65
C PHE A 495 12.41 5.56 32.36
N THR A 496 13.44 5.09 31.66
CA THR A 496 14.44 4.15 32.22
C THR A 496 15.13 4.75 33.46
N LEU A 497 15.37 6.06 33.49
CA LEU A 497 16.00 6.75 34.62
C LEU A 497 15.10 6.90 35.87
N PHE A 498 13.78 6.75 35.71
CA PHE A 498 12.81 6.90 36.81
C PHE A 498 12.14 5.57 37.18
N VAL A 499 11.68 4.81 36.18
CA VAL A 499 10.89 3.59 36.39
C VAL A 499 11.77 2.41 36.78
N ILE A 500 12.88 2.16 36.06
CA ILE A 500 13.77 1.03 36.34
C ILE A 500 14.36 1.10 37.76
N PRO A 501 14.92 2.23 38.24
CA PRO A 501 15.42 2.30 39.60
C PRO A 501 14.33 2.06 40.66
N SER A 502 13.12 2.55 40.40
CA SER A 502 11.98 2.35 41.31
C SER A 502 11.60 0.86 41.41
N LEU A 503 11.55 0.14 40.28
CA LEU A 503 11.29 -1.32 40.23
C LEU A 503 12.43 -2.12 40.86
N LEU A 504 13.68 -1.78 40.54
CA LEU A 504 14.85 -2.48 41.06
C LEU A 504 14.96 -2.43 42.58
N VAL A 505 14.66 -1.29 43.19
CA VAL A 505 14.69 -1.17 44.67
C VAL A 505 13.67 -2.09 45.32
N PHE A 506 12.52 -2.41 44.71
CA PHE A 506 11.62 -3.41 45.23
C PHE A 506 12.25 -4.79 45.21
N VAL A 507 12.84 -5.21 44.08
CA VAL A 507 13.36 -6.55 43.89
C VAL A 507 14.64 -6.79 44.70
N ILE A 508 15.61 -5.88 44.67
CA ILE A 508 16.84 -5.96 45.45
C ILE A 508 16.55 -5.94 46.96
N GLY A 509 15.52 -5.19 47.39
CA GLY A 509 15.07 -5.19 48.77
C GLY A 509 14.54 -6.53 49.28
N PHE A 510 13.89 -7.31 48.39
CA PHE A 510 13.45 -8.67 48.72
C PHE A 510 14.62 -9.65 48.81
N GLU A 511 15.61 -9.56 47.94
CA GLU A 511 16.81 -10.45 47.99
C GLU A 511 17.69 -10.17 49.23
N THR A 512 17.90 -8.92 49.58
CA THR A 512 18.68 -8.57 50.81
C THR A 512 18.00 -9.01 52.09
N ASN A 513 16.66 -9.07 52.14
CA ASN A 513 15.94 -9.67 53.27
C ASN A 513 16.08 -11.19 53.33
N LYS A 514 16.17 -11.91 52.19
CA LYS A 514 16.46 -13.36 52.15
C LYS A 514 17.86 -13.70 52.61
N ILE A 515 18.84 -12.85 52.32
CA ILE A 515 20.25 -13.03 52.77
C ILE A 515 20.39 -12.75 54.27
N LYS A 516 19.60 -11.85 54.83
CA LYS A 516 19.58 -11.53 56.27
C LYS A 516 18.85 -12.55 57.15
N ASN A 517 17.95 -13.36 56.58
CA ASN A 517 17.29 -14.49 57.23
C ASN A 517 17.58 -15.75 56.42
N PRO A 518 18.74 -16.43 56.65
CA PRO A 518 18.93 -17.77 56.14
C PRO A 518 17.96 -18.65 56.93
N VAL A 519 16.83 -18.98 56.30
CA VAL A 519 15.94 -20.03 56.82
C VAL A 519 16.78 -21.28 56.88
N GLN A 520 17.04 -21.76 58.11
CA GLN A 520 17.53 -23.07 58.41
C GLN A 520 16.73 -24.09 57.56
N LEU A 521 17.36 -24.60 56.52
CA LEU A 521 16.97 -25.83 55.90
C LEU A 521 17.87 -26.91 56.51
N SER A 522 17.41 -27.43 57.65
CA SER A 522 17.83 -28.73 58.15
C SER A 522 17.15 -29.84 57.36
#